data_01010fe58c41575eac911450052c3892
#
_entry.id   01010fe58c41575eac911450052c3892
#
_cell.length_a   1.000
_cell.length_b   1.000
_cell.length_c   1.000
_cell.angle_alpha   90.00
_cell.angle_beta   90.00
_cell.angle_gamma   90.00
#
_symmetry.space_group_name_H-M   'P 1'
#
loop_
_entity.id
_entity.type
_entity.pdbx_description
1 polymer ?
#
loop_
_entity_poly.entity_id
_entity_poly.type
_entity_poly.pdbx_seq_one_letter_code
_entity_poly.pdbx_strand_id
1 'polypeptide(L)'
;IFLRSKVPSYAKKHGREAAIKEYAKQYGVPESWCAEAFDEEKIKSDSIVNRNMDIYTEDIRLLTPNARFILFDACFNGSFHLDDNIVGSYIFNKGKTIATMGCTVNTIQDKWPDEFLGLLAAGMRIGQFTRFTCFLENHLIGDPTFHFTNNAGLDMDINQALVAQEGNVTFWKKQLNSPMADMQAMALRQLSMANYSGLVELLKKSYHESNYFVVRLEALRLLALNYPTEVADVLQTAMNDSYELIRRYAVEYVEKNCNPELLPAWIESYLLRGHENRHRFRIFSAINTFDHDMALNELKKQAADWSFYDSSYVNELLEY
;
A
#
# COMPACT_ATOMS: atom_id res chain seq x y z
N ILE A 1 -14.55 -23.45 7.25
CA ILE A 1 -14.74 -22.11 7.88
C ILE A 1 -15.28 -21.11 6.85
N PHE A 2 -14.55 -20.76 5.78
CA PHE A 2 -14.94 -19.73 4.82
C PHE A 2 -16.37 -19.92 4.26
N LEU A 3 -16.69 -21.06 3.66
CA LEU A 3 -18.03 -21.33 3.12
C LEU A 3 -19.09 -21.23 4.22
N ARG A 4 -18.82 -21.82 5.40
CA ARG A 4 -19.75 -21.77 6.54
C ARG A 4 -20.01 -20.36 7.06
N SER A 5 -19.10 -19.42 6.85
CA SER A 5 -19.34 -18.01 7.19
C SER A 5 -20.14 -17.24 6.13
N LYS A 6 -20.00 -17.58 4.84
CA LYS A 6 -20.62 -16.84 3.72
C LYS A 6 -22.01 -17.32 3.35
N VAL A 7 -22.21 -18.64 3.30
CA VAL A 7 -23.49 -19.25 2.89
C VAL A 7 -24.70 -18.76 3.71
N PRO A 8 -24.65 -18.63 5.07
CA PRO A 8 -25.78 -18.13 5.84
C PRO A 8 -26.21 -16.71 5.50
N SER A 9 -25.27 -15.84 5.15
CA SER A 9 -25.57 -14.45 4.77
C SER A 9 -26.36 -14.36 3.47
N TYR A 10 -26.01 -15.18 2.49
CA TYR A 10 -26.75 -15.30 1.24
C TYR A 10 -28.10 -15.98 1.45
N ALA A 11 -28.16 -17.01 2.30
CA ALA A 11 -29.37 -17.75 2.63
C ALA A 11 -30.47 -16.86 3.25
N LYS A 12 -30.11 -15.80 3.99
CA LYS A 12 -31.06 -14.83 4.55
C LYS A 12 -31.92 -14.14 3.46
N LYS A 13 -31.37 -13.96 2.26
CA LYS A 13 -32.05 -13.28 1.15
C LYS A 13 -32.69 -14.24 0.15
N HIS A 14 -32.08 -15.40 -0.07
CA HIS A 14 -32.41 -16.29 -1.18
C HIS A 14 -32.88 -17.68 -0.75
N GLY A 15 -32.87 -17.97 0.54
CA GLY A 15 -33.21 -19.26 1.08
C GLY A 15 -32.04 -20.25 1.15
N ARG A 16 -32.14 -21.24 2.05
CA ARG A 16 -31.05 -22.17 2.37
C ARG A 16 -30.59 -23.00 1.18
N GLU A 17 -31.56 -23.63 0.45
CA GLU A 17 -31.24 -24.51 -0.67
C GLU A 17 -30.56 -23.73 -1.83
N ALA A 18 -31.08 -22.54 -2.14
CA ALA A 18 -30.50 -21.68 -3.17
C ALA A 18 -29.07 -21.28 -2.83
N ALA A 19 -28.82 -20.93 -1.57
CA ALA A 19 -27.49 -20.59 -1.10
C ALA A 19 -26.49 -21.73 -1.21
N ILE A 20 -26.90 -22.94 -0.83
CA ILE A 20 -26.05 -24.13 -0.93
C ILE A 20 -25.67 -24.42 -2.38
N LYS A 21 -26.65 -24.43 -3.29
CA LYS A 21 -26.41 -24.67 -4.72
C LYS A 21 -25.52 -23.60 -5.37
N GLU A 22 -25.82 -22.34 -5.08
CA GLU A 22 -25.05 -21.22 -5.66
C GLU A 22 -23.58 -21.27 -5.24
N TYR A 23 -23.30 -21.41 -3.94
CA TYR A 23 -21.93 -21.46 -3.45
C TYR A 23 -21.19 -22.75 -3.86
N ALA A 24 -21.88 -23.89 -3.91
CA ALA A 24 -21.29 -25.13 -4.42
C ALA A 24 -20.85 -24.98 -5.88
N LYS A 25 -21.70 -24.36 -6.72
CA LYS A 25 -21.39 -24.08 -8.12
C LYS A 25 -20.26 -23.06 -8.26
N GLN A 26 -20.34 -21.94 -7.54
CA GLN A 26 -19.35 -20.84 -7.60
C GLN A 26 -17.94 -21.31 -7.23
N TYR A 27 -17.81 -22.15 -6.22
CA TYR A 27 -16.52 -22.61 -5.71
C TYR A 27 -16.11 -24.01 -6.17
N GLY A 28 -16.93 -24.68 -6.98
CA GLY A 28 -16.63 -26.02 -7.50
C GLY A 28 -16.51 -27.09 -6.38
N VAL A 29 -17.32 -26.96 -5.31
CA VAL A 29 -17.26 -27.83 -4.15
C VAL A 29 -18.57 -28.65 -3.99
N PRO A 30 -18.55 -29.80 -3.26
CA PRO A 30 -19.76 -30.53 -2.96
C PRO A 30 -20.79 -29.71 -2.17
N GLU A 31 -22.07 -29.82 -2.50
CA GLU A 31 -23.16 -29.15 -1.76
C GLU A 31 -23.12 -29.47 -0.25
N SER A 32 -22.67 -30.67 0.13
CA SER A 32 -22.51 -31.07 1.53
C SER A 32 -21.61 -30.14 2.32
N TRP A 33 -20.57 -29.58 1.70
CA TRP A 33 -19.66 -28.60 2.35
C TRP A 33 -20.36 -27.29 2.63
N CYS A 34 -21.23 -26.85 1.73
CA CYS A 34 -22.05 -25.66 1.91
C CYS A 34 -23.19 -25.90 2.91
N ALA A 35 -23.77 -27.09 2.93
CA ALA A 35 -24.82 -27.49 3.89
C ALA A 35 -24.32 -27.48 5.35
N GLU A 36 -23.03 -27.75 5.58
CA GLU A 36 -22.39 -27.67 6.90
C GLU A 36 -22.45 -26.25 7.52
N ALA A 37 -22.74 -25.21 6.71
CA ALA A 37 -22.93 -23.86 7.19
C ALA A 37 -24.13 -23.67 8.15
N PHE A 38 -24.99 -24.70 8.26
CA PHE A 38 -26.16 -24.71 9.12
C PHE A 38 -26.06 -25.77 10.25
N ASP A 39 -24.88 -26.38 10.40
CA ASP A 39 -24.57 -27.33 11.47
C ASP A 39 -24.07 -26.54 12.70
N GLU A 40 -24.82 -26.57 13.78
CA GLU A 40 -24.53 -25.82 15.00
C GLU A 40 -23.21 -26.22 15.66
N GLU A 41 -22.83 -27.50 15.62
CA GLU A 41 -21.57 -27.95 16.21
C GLU A 41 -20.37 -27.46 15.41
N LYS A 42 -20.49 -27.47 14.08
CA LYS A 42 -19.44 -26.92 13.20
C LYS A 42 -19.34 -25.41 13.32
N ILE A 43 -20.45 -24.68 13.45
CA ILE A 43 -20.46 -23.24 13.67
C ILE A 43 -19.77 -22.90 15.01
N LYS A 44 -20.07 -23.65 16.09
CA LYS A 44 -19.39 -23.47 17.37
C LYS A 44 -17.89 -23.75 17.28
N SER A 45 -17.52 -24.84 16.63
CA SER A 45 -16.11 -25.17 16.39
C SER A 45 -15.40 -24.08 15.58
N ASP A 46 -16.01 -23.57 14.51
CA ASP A 46 -15.46 -22.47 13.70
C ASP A 46 -15.32 -21.19 14.50
N SER A 47 -16.27 -20.90 15.39
CA SER A 47 -16.19 -19.73 16.28
C SER A 47 -14.99 -19.78 17.21
N ILE A 48 -14.69 -20.96 17.77
CA ILE A 48 -13.50 -21.15 18.62
C ILE A 48 -12.22 -21.00 17.79
N VAL A 49 -12.18 -21.59 16.59
CA VAL A 49 -11.01 -21.46 15.71
C VAL A 49 -10.80 -20.01 15.32
N ASN A 50 -11.85 -19.31 14.89
CA ASN A 50 -11.76 -17.89 14.53
C ASN A 50 -11.28 -17.04 15.71
N ARG A 51 -11.82 -17.27 16.92
CA ARG A 51 -11.37 -16.57 18.14
C ARG A 51 -9.88 -16.78 18.40
N ASN A 52 -9.36 -17.96 18.11
CA ASN A 52 -7.95 -18.30 18.32
C ASN A 52 -7.02 -17.85 17.19
N MET A 53 -7.56 -17.39 16.06
CA MET A 53 -6.78 -16.85 14.94
C MET A 53 -6.49 -15.36 15.09
N ASP A 54 -7.24 -14.65 15.92
CA ASP A 54 -7.13 -13.23 16.14
C ASP A 54 -6.52 -12.90 17.52
N ILE A 55 -5.96 -11.70 17.66
CA ILE A 55 -5.51 -11.14 18.93
C ILE A 55 -6.49 -10.05 19.33
N TYR A 56 -7.10 -10.19 20.49
CA TYR A 56 -8.04 -9.22 21.05
C TYR A 56 -7.38 -8.36 22.14
N THR A 57 -8.02 -7.29 22.51
CA THR A 57 -7.51 -6.37 23.55
C THR A 57 -7.31 -7.06 24.89
N GLU A 58 -8.17 -8.05 25.23
CA GLU A 58 -8.04 -8.87 26.44
C GLU A 58 -6.76 -9.71 26.41
N ASP A 59 -6.41 -10.27 25.25
CA ASP A 59 -5.19 -11.08 25.08
C ASP A 59 -3.96 -10.18 25.26
N ILE A 60 -3.98 -8.96 24.68
CA ILE A 60 -2.89 -7.99 24.81
C ILE A 60 -2.66 -7.62 26.26
N ARG A 61 -3.70 -7.45 27.06
CA ARG A 61 -3.59 -7.14 28.50
C ARG A 61 -2.86 -8.22 29.30
N LEU A 62 -2.86 -9.47 28.83
CA LEU A 62 -2.15 -10.58 29.43
C LEU A 62 -0.69 -10.68 28.98
N LEU A 63 -0.33 -9.99 27.90
CA LEU A 63 1.04 -10.00 27.37
C LEU A 63 1.94 -9.00 28.12
N THR A 64 3.24 -9.19 27.96
CA THR A 64 4.26 -8.21 28.36
C THR A 64 5.11 -7.88 27.14
N PRO A 65 4.62 -7.01 26.24
CA PRO A 65 5.29 -6.73 24.97
C PRO A 65 6.68 -6.16 25.18
N ASN A 66 7.66 -6.66 24.43
CA ASN A 66 9.05 -6.18 24.48
C ASN A 66 9.36 -5.17 23.38
N ALA A 67 8.47 -5.03 22.37
CA ALA A 67 8.60 -4.04 21.31
C ALA A 67 8.48 -2.61 21.88
N ARG A 68 9.38 -1.72 21.46
CA ARG A 68 9.37 -0.31 21.86
C ARG A 68 8.43 0.53 21.01
N PHE A 69 8.34 0.19 19.73
CA PHE A 69 7.45 0.80 18.75
C PHE A 69 6.72 -0.29 17.97
N ILE A 70 5.42 -0.11 17.76
CA ILE A 70 4.59 -1.01 16.97
C ILE A 70 3.84 -0.17 15.94
N LEU A 71 4.04 -0.51 14.66
CA LEU A 71 3.32 0.07 13.55
C LEU A 71 2.28 -0.93 13.05
N PHE A 72 1.02 -0.56 13.11
CA PHE A 72 -0.10 -1.36 12.63
C PHE A 72 -0.52 -0.89 11.23
N ASP A 73 -0.07 -1.61 10.23
CA ASP A 73 -0.59 -1.46 8.87
C ASP A 73 -1.85 -2.32 8.69
N ALA A 74 -2.88 -1.99 9.45
CA ALA A 74 -4.13 -2.73 9.49
C ALA A 74 -5.32 -1.83 9.81
N CYS A 75 -6.50 -2.22 9.31
CA CYS A 75 -7.74 -1.46 9.45
C CYS A 75 -8.18 -1.33 10.92
N PHE A 76 -8.62 -0.14 11.32
CA PHE A 76 -9.27 0.17 12.59
C PHE A 76 -8.47 -0.10 13.87
N ASN A 77 -7.20 -0.49 13.79
CA ASN A 77 -6.39 -0.77 14.97
C ASN A 77 -6.13 0.44 15.86
N GLY A 78 -6.14 1.64 15.26
CA GLY A 78 -5.96 2.92 15.95
C GLY A 78 -7.26 3.63 16.30
N SER A 79 -8.39 2.94 16.49
CA SER A 79 -9.71 3.51 16.78
C SER A 79 -9.77 4.12 18.20
N PHE A 80 -8.91 5.07 18.50
CA PHE A 80 -8.74 5.70 19.82
C PHE A 80 -9.98 6.48 20.32
N HIS A 81 -10.98 6.69 19.48
CA HIS A 81 -12.30 7.21 19.86
C HIS A 81 -13.14 6.18 20.62
N LEU A 82 -12.70 4.92 20.65
CA LEU A 82 -13.28 3.86 21.46
C LEU A 82 -12.47 3.71 22.75
N ASP A 83 -13.13 3.40 23.85
CA ASP A 83 -12.50 3.18 25.16
C ASP A 83 -11.50 2.01 25.11
N ASP A 84 -11.75 1.05 24.25
CA ASP A 84 -10.92 -0.12 24.05
C ASP A 84 -10.50 -0.27 22.58
N ASN A 85 -9.20 -0.22 22.33
CA ASN A 85 -8.61 -0.36 21.00
C ASN A 85 -7.22 -1.01 21.05
N ILE A 86 -6.82 -1.64 19.98
CA ILE A 86 -5.57 -2.42 19.88
C ILE A 86 -4.34 -1.55 20.20
N VAL A 87 -4.22 -0.40 19.56
CA VAL A 87 -3.08 0.52 19.70
C VAL A 87 -2.92 0.98 21.14
N GLY A 88 -4.02 1.42 21.77
CA GLY A 88 -4.05 1.84 23.17
C GLY A 88 -3.73 0.68 24.12
N SER A 89 -4.24 -0.51 23.82
CA SER A 89 -3.97 -1.70 24.66
C SER A 89 -2.50 -2.05 24.73
N TYR A 90 -1.72 -1.83 23.68
CA TYR A 90 -0.26 -2.01 23.71
C TYR A 90 0.46 -0.91 24.50
N ILE A 91 0.04 0.36 24.36
CA ILE A 91 0.66 1.49 25.06
C ILE A 91 0.41 1.44 26.58
N PHE A 92 -0.81 1.11 26.98
CA PHE A 92 -1.20 1.10 28.39
C PHE A 92 -0.97 -0.25 29.08
N ASN A 93 -0.26 -1.16 28.42
CA ASN A 93 0.15 -2.46 28.96
C ASN A 93 1.36 -2.31 29.89
N LYS A 94 1.61 -3.35 30.70
CA LYS A 94 2.83 -3.48 31.55
C LYS A 94 4.13 -3.74 30.76
N GLY A 95 4.05 -3.80 29.41
CA GLY A 95 5.18 -4.03 28.55
C GLY A 95 6.14 -2.86 28.41
N LYS A 96 6.98 -2.90 27.39
CA LYS A 96 7.99 -1.88 27.11
C LYS A 96 7.62 -0.97 25.93
N THR A 97 6.40 -1.05 25.42
CA THR A 97 5.96 -0.25 24.28
C THR A 97 5.87 1.22 24.68
N ILE A 98 6.52 2.06 23.90
CA ILE A 98 6.65 3.51 24.15
C ILE A 98 5.79 4.29 23.19
N ALA A 99 5.65 3.80 21.96
CA ALA A 99 4.82 4.40 20.94
C ALA A 99 4.19 3.34 20.04
N THR A 100 2.99 3.62 19.55
CA THR A 100 2.28 2.82 18.57
C THR A 100 1.71 3.73 17.50
N MET A 101 1.54 3.19 16.28
CA MET A 101 0.95 3.89 15.15
C MET A 101 -0.11 3.00 14.51
N GLY A 102 -1.29 3.54 14.23
CA GLY A 102 -2.38 2.77 13.63
C GLY A 102 -3.49 3.64 13.05
N CYS A 103 -4.36 3.05 12.24
CA CYS A 103 -5.42 3.74 11.51
C CYS A 103 -6.76 3.68 12.25
N THR A 104 -7.55 4.77 12.18
CA THR A 104 -8.93 4.85 12.72
C THR A 104 -9.99 4.37 11.75
N VAL A 105 -9.61 4.13 10.50
CA VAL A 105 -10.47 3.65 9.41
C VAL A 105 -9.83 2.47 8.71
N ASN A 106 -10.42 2.02 7.60
CA ASN A 106 -9.77 1.05 6.73
C ASN A 106 -8.39 1.56 6.28
N THR A 107 -7.37 0.73 6.40
CA THR A 107 -6.06 1.02 5.86
C THR A 107 -6.16 1.15 4.34
N ILE A 108 -5.73 2.30 3.82
CA ILE A 108 -5.68 2.54 2.38
C ILE A 108 -4.48 1.79 1.83
N GLN A 109 -4.74 0.73 1.07
CA GLN A 109 -3.71 -0.21 0.60
C GLN A 109 -2.63 0.41 -0.29
N ASP A 110 -2.86 1.60 -0.80
CA ASP A 110 -1.93 2.33 -1.67
C ASP A 110 -1.21 3.48 -0.94
N LYS A 111 -1.37 3.56 0.38
CA LYS A 111 -0.63 4.48 1.24
C LYS A 111 0.02 3.68 2.36
N TRP A 112 1.34 3.65 2.34
CA TRP A 112 2.10 2.85 3.27
C TRP A 112 2.64 3.72 4.40
N PRO A 113 2.25 3.45 5.64
CA PRO A 113 2.73 4.19 6.79
C PRO A 113 4.18 3.89 7.13
N ASP A 114 4.81 2.95 6.43
CA ASP A 114 6.18 2.48 6.64
C ASP A 114 7.21 3.09 5.68
N GLU A 115 6.83 4.06 4.85
CA GLU A 115 7.78 4.84 4.06
C GLU A 115 8.83 5.49 4.96
N PHE A 116 10.10 5.44 4.57
CA PHE A 116 11.24 5.90 5.38
C PHE A 116 11.48 5.10 6.68
N LEU A 117 10.91 3.90 6.80
CA LEU A 117 11.08 3.05 7.99
C LEU A 117 12.56 2.80 8.33
N GLY A 118 13.42 2.69 7.32
CA GLY A 118 14.85 2.55 7.50
C GLY A 118 15.49 3.69 8.29
N LEU A 119 14.95 4.91 8.22
CA LEU A 119 15.48 6.05 8.97
C LEU A 119 15.27 5.91 10.50
N LEU A 120 14.33 5.09 10.96
CA LEU A 120 14.22 4.74 12.38
C LEU A 120 15.47 3.99 12.86
N ALA A 121 16.04 3.11 12.03
CA ALA A 121 17.30 2.43 12.31
C ALA A 121 18.50 3.39 12.32
N ALA A 122 18.40 4.53 11.65
CA ALA A 122 19.36 5.62 11.68
C ALA A 122 19.16 6.60 12.86
N GLY A 123 18.24 6.29 13.77
CA GLY A 123 17.97 7.09 14.97
C GLY A 123 16.95 8.22 14.78
N MET A 124 16.18 8.20 13.69
CA MET A 124 15.10 9.17 13.50
C MET A 124 14.07 9.04 14.61
N ARG A 125 13.60 10.17 15.16
CA ARG A 125 12.52 10.20 16.15
C ARG A 125 11.21 9.78 15.50
N ILE A 126 10.39 9.02 16.25
CA ILE A 126 9.10 8.53 15.73
C ILE A 126 8.20 9.70 15.30
N GLY A 127 8.17 10.81 16.04
CA GLY A 127 7.41 11.99 15.64
C GLY A 127 7.91 12.64 14.35
N GLN A 128 9.20 12.57 14.04
CA GLN A 128 9.71 13.01 12.73
C GLN A 128 9.34 12.03 11.63
N PHE A 129 9.42 10.72 11.89
CA PHE A 129 9.00 9.69 10.96
C PHE A 129 7.52 9.90 10.57
N THR A 130 6.62 10.06 11.54
CA THR A 130 5.20 10.25 11.26
C THR A 130 4.90 11.54 10.49
N ARG A 131 5.71 12.59 10.63
CA ARG A 131 5.58 13.82 9.85
C ARG A 131 5.69 13.58 8.33
N PHE A 132 6.49 12.61 7.90
CA PHE A 132 6.73 12.31 6.49
C PHE A 132 5.84 11.20 5.93
N THR A 133 5.27 10.36 6.80
CA THR A 133 4.46 9.20 6.40
C THR A 133 3.00 9.33 6.80
N CYS A 134 2.63 10.43 7.45
CA CYS A 134 1.29 10.68 7.99
C CYS A 134 0.27 10.93 6.88
N PHE A 135 -0.88 10.32 7.02
CA PHE A 135 -2.15 10.70 6.42
C PHE A 135 -3.20 10.81 7.55
N LEU A 136 -4.30 11.51 7.31
CA LEU A 136 -5.23 11.96 8.36
C LEU A 136 -5.77 10.84 9.24
N GLU A 137 -5.90 9.64 8.69
CA GLU A 137 -6.47 8.47 9.38
C GLU A 137 -5.44 7.69 10.21
N ASN A 138 -4.15 8.02 10.08
CA ASN A 138 -3.07 7.34 10.78
C ASN A 138 -2.59 8.17 11.97
N HIS A 139 -2.55 7.56 13.14
CA HIS A 139 -2.31 8.24 14.40
C HIS A 139 -1.15 7.63 15.16
N LEU A 140 -0.30 8.51 15.69
CA LEU A 140 0.74 8.16 16.65
C LEU A 140 0.20 8.32 18.07
N ILE A 141 0.28 7.25 18.88
CA ILE A 141 -0.05 7.24 20.32
C ILE A 141 1.19 6.87 21.10
N GLY A 142 1.57 7.71 22.07
CA GLY A 142 2.77 7.51 22.89
C GLY A 142 3.77 8.64 22.75
N ASP A 143 5.05 8.35 23.02
CA ASP A 143 6.12 9.35 23.03
C ASP A 143 6.70 9.62 21.62
N PRO A 144 6.44 10.78 21.02
CA PRO A 144 6.97 11.13 19.69
C PRO A 144 8.48 11.41 19.70
N THR A 145 9.08 11.61 20.88
CA THR A 145 10.51 11.93 21.01
C THR A 145 11.38 10.69 21.04
N PHE A 146 10.78 9.52 21.24
CA PHE A 146 11.52 8.26 21.25
C PHE A 146 12.24 8.00 19.92
N HIS A 147 13.46 7.49 20.00
CA HIS A 147 14.26 7.05 18.87
C HIS A 147 15.09 5.82 19.23
N PHE A 148 15.43 5.03 18.25
CA PHE A 148 16.39 3.94 18.40
C PHE A 148 17.81 4.48 18.32
N THR A 149 18.77 3.69 18.79
CA THR A 149 20.18 4.00 18.55
C THR A 149 20.47 3.90 17.05
N ASN A 150 21.30 4.81 16.54
CA ASN A 150 21.72 4.76 15.13
C ASN A 150 22.63 3.54 14.89
N ASN A 151 22.02 2.44 14.45
CA ASN A 151 22.69 1.20 14.07
C ASN A 151 22.89 1.07 12.54
N ALA A 152 22.32 2.01 11.77
CA ALA A 152 22.45 2.01 10.31
C ALA A 152 23.78 2.61 9.81
N GLY A 153 24.61 3.13 10.70
CA GLY A 153 25.91 3.71 10.36
C GLY A 153 25.81 5.04 9.62
N LEU A 154 24.71 5.77 9.76
CA LEU A 154 24.60 7.12 9.22
C LEU A 154 25.52 8.06 10.02
N ASP A 155 26.47 8.71 9.33
CA ASP A 155 27.46 9.61 9.97
C ASP A 155 26.85 11.00 10.21
N MET A 156 25.67 11.04 10.83
CA MET A 156 25.00 12.29 11.24
C MET A 156 23.82 12.01 12.18
N ASP A 157 23.42 13.00 12.95
CA ASP A 157 22.12 13.03 13.61
C ASP A 157 21.05 13.48 12.61
N ILE A 158 20.23 12.52 12.14
CA ILE A 158 19.15 12.77 11.17
C ILE A 158 18.13 13.77 11.71
N ASN A 159 17.83 13.79 13.00
CA ASN A 159 16.85 14.70 13.59
C ASN A 159 17.37 16.14 13.56
N GLN A 160 18.65 16.32 13.86
CA GLN A 160 19.28 17.65 13.75
C GLN A 160 19.38 18.10 12.30
N ALA A 161 19.74 17.18 11.38
CA ALA A 161 19.84 17.49 9.96
C ALA A 161 18.51 17.95 9.36
N LEU A 162 17.40 17.30 9.68
CA LEU A 162 16.06 17.66 9.19
C LEU A 162 15.62 19.07 9.63
N VAL A 163 16.13 19.57 10.74
CA VAL A 163 15.82 20.93 11.24
C VAL A 163 16.86 21.94 10.78
N ALA A 164 18.14 21.66 11.03
CA ALA A 164 19.22 22.63 10.80
C ALA A 164 19.58 22.81 9.31
N GLN A 165 19.24 21.81 8.47
CA GLN A 165 19.53 21.83 7.04
C GLN A 165 18.27 21.97 6.18
N GLU A 166 17.15 22.42 6.77
CA GLU A 166 15.94 22.73 6.02
C GLU A 166 16.26 23.75 4.92
N GLY A 167 15.85 23.47 3.68
CA GLY A 167 16.14 24.34 2.53
C GLY A 167 17.58 24.34 2.02
N ASN A 168 18.52 23.65 2.66
CA ASN A 168 19.92 23.59 2.24
C ASN A 168 20.12 22.62 1.06
N VAL A 169 19.94 23.14 -0.16
CA VAL A 169 20.07 22.37 -1.40
C VAL A 169 21.43 21.65 -1.51
N THR A 170 22.53 22.33 -1.15
CA THR A 170 23.88 21.76 -1.23
C THR A 170 24.04 20.55 -0.31
N PHE A 171 23.55 20.65 0.91
CA PHE A 171 23.57 19.56 1.87
C PHE A 171 22.76 18.36 1.36
N TRP A 172 21.52 18.58 0.94
CA TRP A 172 20.63 17.51 0.51
C TRP A 172 21.07 16.86 -0.80
N LYS A 173 21.66 17.60 -1.72
CA LYS A 173 22.29 17.02 -2.92
C LYS A 173 23.44 16.05 -2.57
N LYS A 174 24.22 16.32 -1.53
CA LYS A 174 25.24 15.39 -1.07
C LYS A 174 24.62 14.09 -0.56
N GLN A 175 23.46 14.14 0.09
CA GLN A 175 22.77 12.97 0.65
C GLN A 175 22.17 12.03 -0.41
N LEU A 176 22.05 12.46 -1.66
CA LEU A 176 21.70 11.58 -2.79
C LEU A 176 22.72 10.43 -3.00
N ASN A 177 23.93 10.59 -2.52
CA ASN A 177 24.99 9.58 -2.56
C ASN A 177 25.13 8.78 -1.26
N SER A 178 24.18 8.90 -0.35
CA SER A 178 24.16 8.10 0.89
C SER A 178 24.13 6.59 0.57
N PRO A 179 24.82 5.75 1.31
CA PRO A 179 24.69 4.30 1.17
C PRO A 179 23.31 3.78 1.62
N MET A 180 22.54 4.60 2.29
CA MET A 180 21.20 4.29 2.79
C MET A 180 20.14 4.79 1.81
N ALA A 181 19.35 3.88 1.25
CA ALA A 181 18.34 4.20 0.25
C ALA A 181 17.26 5.16 0.79
N ASP A 182 16.80 4.96 2.02
CA ASP A 182 15.82 5.86 2.68
C ASP A 182 16.36 7.29 2.84
N MET A 183 17.67 7.44 3.03
CA MET A 183 18.29 8.76 3.09
C MET A 183 18.37 9.43 1.72
N GLN A 184 18.60 8.66 0.65
CA GLN A 184 18.50 9.17 -0.72
C GLN A 184 17.07 9.63 -1.04
N ALA A 185 16.07 8.83 -0.68
CA ALA A 185 14.65 9.18 -0.85
C ALA A 185 14.29 10.43 -0.03
N MET A 186 14.75 10.52 1.23
CA MET A 186 14.57 11.72 2.05
C MET A 186 15.24 12.95 1.45
N ALA A 187 16.41 12.80 0.84
CA ALA A 187 17.09 13.89 0.14
C ALA A 187 16.25 14.41 -1.04
N LEU A 188 15.63 13.55 -1.83
CA LEU A 188 14.69 13.96 -2.89
C LEU A 188 13.50 14.75 -2.31
N ARG A 189 12.93 14.27 -1.20
CA ARG A 189 11.84 14.96 -0.49
C ARG A 189 12.26 16.37 -0.04
N GLN A 190 13.41 16.50 0.58
CA GLN A 190 13.92 17.78 1.08
C GLN A 190 14.26 18.76 -0.07
N LEU A 191 14.81 18.27 -1.18
CA LEU A 191 15.05 19.06 -2.38
C LEU A 191 13.75 19.56 -3.02
N SER A 192 12.70 18.73 -2.99
CA SER A 192 11.36 19.13 -3.41
C SER A 192 10.79 20.24 -2.53
N MET A 193 10.89 20.08 -1.21
CA MET A 193 10.44 21.09 -0.24
C MET A 193 11.23 22.42 -0.37
N ALA A 194 12.50 22.34 -0.75
CA ALA A 194 13.37 23.50 -1.02
C ALA A 194 13.12 24.15 -2.40
N ASN A 195 12.18 23.66 -3.20
CA ASN A 195 11.89 24.12 -4.56
C ASN A 195 13.15 24.16 -5.45
N TYR A 196 13.96 23.10 -5.39
CA TYR A 196 15.19 23.03 -6.18
C TYR A 196 14.89 23.12 -7.68
N SER A 197 15.47 24.07 -8.40
CA SER A 197 15.17 24.36 -9.80
C SER A 197 15.49 23.23 -10.78
N GLY A 198 16.45 22.35 -10.44
CA GLY A 198 16.79 21.15 -11.23
C GLY A 198 16.07 19.89 -10.77
N LEU A 199 14.95 20.01 -10.04
CA LEU A 199 14.30 18.87 -9.39
C LEU A 199 13.70 17.89 -10.40
N VAL A 200 13.04 18.34 -11.46
CA VAL A 200 12.39 17.47 -12.45
C VAL A 200 13.39 16.49 -13.06
N GLU A 201 14.50 17.01 -13.59
CA GLU A 201 15.54 16.18 -14.19
C GLU A 201 16.18 15.22 -13.17
N LEU A 202 16.38 15.70 -11.94
CA LEU A 202 16.89 14.88 -10.84
C LEU A 202 15.93 13.73 -10.51
N LEU A 203 14.63 13.98 -10.42
CA LEU A 203 13.63 12.95 -10.11
C LEU A 203 13.52 11.93 -11.24
N LYS A 204 13.47 12.36 -12.51
CA LYS A 204 13.50 11.46 -13.66
C LYS A 204 14.72 10.57 -13.65
N LYS A 205 15.90 11.16 -13.47
CA LYS A 205 17.16 10.44 -13.33
C LYS A 205 17.11 9.43 -12.18
N SER A 206 16.66 9.85 -11.00
CA SER A 206 16.57 8.99 -9.82
C SER A 206 15.63 7.82 -10.03
N TYR A 207 14.52 8.02 -10.75
CA TYR A 207 13.61 6.96 -11.11
C TYR A 207 14.28 5.94 -12.05
N HIS A 208 14.91 6.37 -13.11
CA HIS A 208 15.45 5.47 -14.12
C HIS A 208 16.75 4.77 -13.71
N GLU A 209 17.59 5.42 -12.92
CA GLU A 209 18.93 4.90 -12.57
C GLU A 209 19.01 4.18 -11.22
N SER A 210 18.07 4.42 -10.29
CA SER A 210 18.16 3.82 -8.97
C SER A 210 17.73 2.35 -8.95
N ASN A 211 18.59 1.51 -8.35
CA ASN A 211 18.24 0.13 -8.05
C ASN A 211 17.32 -0.03 -6.82
N TYR A 212 17.15 1.02 -6.03
CA TYR A 212 16.35 1.00 -4.81
C TYR A 212 14.91 1.41 -5.09
N PHE A 213 13.97 0.53 -4.83
CA PHE A 213 12.55 0.80 -5.04
C PHE A 213 12.04 2.00 -4.23
N VAL A 214 12.53 2.22 -3.00
CA VAL A 214 12.14 3.38 -2.17
C VAL A 214 12.52 4.71 -2.82
N VAL A 215 13.67 4.76 -3.52
CA VAL A 215 14.12 5.95 -4.25
C VAL A 215 13.28 6.18 -5.50
N ARG A 216 13.01 5.11 -6.27
CA ARG A 216 12.15 5.19 -7.47
C ARG A 216 10.72 5.58 -7.11
N LEU A 217 10.17 5.01 -6.02
CA LEU A 217 8.83 5.32 -5.55
C LEU A 217 8.72 6.79 -5.13
N GLU A 218 9.68 7.30 -4.36
CA GLU A 218 9.69 8.70 -3.94
C GLU A 218 9.82 9.64 -5.15
N ALA A 219 10.70 9.31 -6.09
CA ALA A 219 10.87 10.09 -7.32
C ALA A 219 9.58 10.15 -8.14
N LEU A 220 8.92 9.01 -8.37
CA LEU A 220 7.64 8.94 -9.07
C LEU A 220 6.57 9.78 -8.37
N ARG A 221 6.43 9.65 -7.05
CA ARG A 221 5.43 10.39 -6.27
C ARG A 221 5.65 11.91 -6.33
N LEU A 222 6.87 12.36 -6.16
CA LEU A 222 7.20 13.79 -6.22
C LEU A 222 6.96 14.36 -7.62
N LEU A 223 7.27 13.61 -8.69
CA LEU A 223 6.95 14.00 -10.08
C LEU A 223 5.43 14.09 -10.27
N ALA A 224 4.70 13.03 -9.94
CA ALA A 224 3.27 12.96 -10.20
C ALA A 224 2.46 14.01 -9.42
N LEU A 225 2.88 14.33 -8.20
CA LEU A 225 2.19 15.32 -7.36
C LEU A 225 2.50 16.77 -7.72
N ASN A 226 3.72 17.06 -8.16
CA ASN A 226 4.17 18.44 -8.35
C ASN A 226 4.38 18.81 -9.82
N TYR A 227 4.55 17.84 -10.72
CA TYR A 227 4.90 18.03 -12.12
C TYR A 227 4.09 17.10 -13.04
N PRO A 228 2.75 17.26 -13.08
CA PRO A 228 1.87 16.34 -13.80
C PRO A 228 2.09 16.32 -15.31
N THR A 229 2.62 17.37 -15.91
CA THR A 229 2.97 17.43 -17.34
C THR A 229 4.27 16.69 -17.64
N GLU A 230 5.23 16.73 -16.74
CA GLU A 230 6.58 16.21 -16.92
C GLU A 230 6.71 14.73 -16.53
N VAL A 231 5.70 14.14 -15.88
CA VAL A 231 5.74 12.77 -15.36
C VAL A 231 5.40 11.71 -16.41
N ALA A 232 4.83 12.10 -17.56
CA ALA A 232 4.24 11.16 -18.53
C ALA A 232 5.24 10.08 -19.01
N ASP A 233 6.47 10.45 -19.33
CA ASP A 233 7.53 9.52 -19.76
C ASP A 233 7.92 8.51 -18.64
N VAL A 234 7.93 8.97 -17.39
CA VAL A 234 8.16 8.09 -16.23
C VAL A 234 6.98 7.14 -16.03
N LEU A 235 5.74 7.62 -16.17
CA LEU A 235 4.55 6.78 -16.02
C LEU A 235 4.53 5.64 -17.02
N GLN A 236 4.94 5.86 -18.28
CA GLN A 236 5.02 4.82 -19.30
C GLN A 236 5.87 3.62 -18.84
N THR A 237 7.01 3.88 -18.20
CA THR A 237 7.89 2.81 -17.70
C THR A 237 7.45 2.30 -16.33
N ALA A 238 6.90 3.15 -15.48
CA ALA A 238 6.52 2.83 -14.11
C ALA A 238 5.35 1.83 -14.03
N MET A 239 4.46 1.81 -15.03
CA MET A 239 3.40 0.81 -15.13
C MET A 239 3.91 -0.62 -15.29
N ASN A 240 5.17 -0.80 -15.67
CA ASN A 240 5.86 -2.08 -15.81
C ASN A 240 7.09 -2.21 -14.89
N ASP A 241 7.23 -1.36 -13.87
CA ASP A 241 8.33 -1.44 -12.88
C ASP A 241 8.38 -2.82 -12.23
N SER A 242 9.58 -3.26 -11.83
CA SER A 242 9.78 -4.53 -11.12
C SER A 242 9.07 -4.60 -9.77
N TYR A 243 8.83 -3.45 -9.14
CA TYR A 243 8.17 -3.36 -7.84
C TYR A 243 6.67 -3.07 -7.98
N GLU A 244 5.83 -3.98 -7.47
CA GLU A 244 4.37 -3.97 -7.65
C GLU A 244 3.72 -2.66 -7.17
N LEU A 245 4.16 -2.11 -6.03
CA LEU A 245 3.61 -0.86 -5.51
C LEU A 245 3.86 0.33 -6.47
N ILE A 246 5.03 0.39 -7.11
CA ILE A 246 5.31 1.43 -8.12
C ILE A 246 4.34 1.29 -9.30
N ARG A 247 4.08 0.05 -9.77
CA ARG A 247 3.10 -0.18 -10.84
C ARG A 247 1.71 0.32 -10.48
N ARG A 248 1.24 0.04 -9.26
CA ARG A 248 -0.07 0.52 -8.77
C ARG A 248 -0.15 2.04 -8.69
N TYR A 249 0.87 2.70 -8.14
CA TYR A 249 0.94 4.15 -8.12
C TYR A 249 0.97 4.73 -9.53
N ALA A 250 1.71 4.13 -10.45
CA ALA A 250 1.76 4.59 -11.84
C ALA A 250 0.37 4.56 -12.47
N VAL A 251 -0.39 3.46 -12.33
CA VAL A 251 -1.76 3.36 -12.84
C VAL A 251 -2.68 4.42 -12.21
N GLU A 252 -2.60 4.63 -10.89
CA GLU A 252 -3.37 5.67 -10.20
C GLU A 252 -3.03 7.08 -10.73
N TYR A 253 -1.76 7.35 -11.01
CA TYR A 253 -1.34 8.64 -11.54
C TYR A 253 -1.70 8.82 -13.02
N VAL A 254 -1.77 7.74 -13.81
CA VAL A 254 -2.32 7.78 -15.17
C VAL A 254 -3.78 8.23 -15.16
N GLU A 255 -4.59 7.69 -14.24
CA GLU A 255 -5.99 8.12 -14.04
C GLU A 255 -6.10 9.62 -13.76
N LYS A 256 -5.21 10.16 -12.93
CA LYS A 256 -5.18 11.58 -12.58
C LYS A 256 -4.57 12.47 -13.66
N ASN A 257 -3.67 11.92 -14.47
CA ASN A 257 -2.96 12.66 -15.53
C ASN A 257 -3.83 12.83 -16.80
N CYS A 258 -4.68 11.84 -17.11
CA CYS A 258 -5.57 11.82 -18.27
C CYS A 258 -4.86 12.03 -19.62
N ASN A 259 -3.57 11.73 -19.75
CA ASN A 259 -2.85 11.85 -21.02
C ASN A 259 -3.11 10.62 -21.90
N PRO A 260 -3.74 10.79 -23.10
CA PRO A 260 -4.05 9.68 -23.99
C PRO A 260 -2.81 8.96 -24.54
N GLU A 261 -1.64 9.60 -24.56
CA GLU A 261 -0.37 8.96 -24.96
C GLU A 261 0.06 7.85 -24.00
N LEU A 262 -0.48 7.78 -22.80
CA LEU A 262 -0.23 6.72 -21.82
C LEU A 262 -1.04 5.46 -22.07
N LEU A 263 -2.08 5.52 -22.93
CA LEU A 263 -2.97 4.40 -23.21
C LEU A 263 -2.25 3.12 -23.69
N PRO A 264 -1.30 3.17 -24.65
CA PRO A 264 -0.62 1.96 -25.07
C PRO A 264 0.11 1.25 -23.93
N ALA A 265 0.85 1.97 -23.11
CA ALA A 265 1.57 1.40 -21.97
C ALA A 265 0.60 0.92 -20.86
N TRP A 266 -0.54 1.54 -20.71
CA TRP A 266 -1.58 1.13 -19.77
C TRP A 266 -2.21 -0.21 -20.18
N ILE A 267 -2.56 -0.39 -21.47
CA ILE A 267 -3.06 -1.65 -22.02
C ILE A 267 -2.00 -2.75 -21.92
N GLU A 268 -0.75 -2.45 -22.28
CA GLU A 268 0.37 -3.40 -22.14
C GLU A 268 0.52 -3.88 -20.68
N SER A 269 0.48 -2.96 -19.72
CA SER A 269 0.57 -3.29 -18.31
C SER A 269 -0.58 -4.19 -17.85
N TYR A 270 -1.79 -3.99 -18.35
CA TYR A 270 -2.92 -4.87 -18.09
C TYR A 270 -2.69 -6.28 -18.65
N LEU A 271 -2.29 -6.38 -19.89
CA LEU A 271 -2.04 -7.66 -20.56
C LEU A 271 -0.93 -8.44 -19.84
N LEU A 272 0.15 -7.77 -19.44
CA LEU A 272 1.27 -8.38 -18.71
C LEU A 272 0.95 -8.76 -17.25
N ARG A 273 0.14 -7.97 -16.57
CA ARG A 273 -0.01 -8.00 -15.11
C ARG A 273 -1.44 -8.22 -14.62
N GLY A 274 -2.38 -8.52 -15.51
CA GLY A 274 -3.78 -8.74 -15.16
C GLY A 274 -4.03 -9.89 -14.17
N HIS A 275 -3.04 -10.77 -13.95
CA HIS A 275 -3.07 -11.79 -12.90
C HIS A 275 -2.79 -11.23 -11.50
N GLU A 276 -2.23 -10.03 -11.38
CA GLU A 276 -1.98 -9.35 -10.11
C GLU A 276 -3.26 -8.63 -9.65
N ASN A 277 -4.02 -9.22 -8.74
CA ASN A 277 -5.37 -8.76 -8.37
C ASN A 277 -5.47 -7.27 -8.00
N ARG A 278 -4.50 -6.72 -7.26
CA ARG A 278 -4.51 -5.31 -6.86
C ARG A 278 -4.22 -4.38 -8.03
N HIS A 279 -3.28 -4.75 -8.88
CA HIS A 279 -2.93 -4.00 -10.08
C HIS A 279 -4.11 -4.00 -11.05
N ARG A 280 -4.72 -5.17 -11.31
CA ARG A 280 -5.93 -5.31 -12.14
C ARG A 280 -7.08 -4.45 -11.62
N PHE A 281 -7.36 -4.49 -10.32
CA PHE A 281 -8.41 -3.66 -9.71
C PHE A 281 -8.18 -2.16 -9.98
N ARG A 282 -6.94 -1.68 -9.88
CA ARG A 282 -6.60 -0.28 -10.19
C ARG A 282 -6.79 0.06 -11.66
N ILE A 283 -6.41 -0.83 -12.55
CA ILE A 283 -6.62 -0.64 -13.99
C ILE A 283 -8.13 -0.55 -14.30
N PHE A 284 -8.95 -1.43 -13.76
CA PHE A 284 -10.40 -1.36 -13.96
C PHE A 284 -11.02 -0.08 -13.40
N SER A 285 -10.55 0.41 -12.25
CA SER A 285 -11.05 1.69 -11.72
C SER A 285 -10.69 2.89 -12.61
N ALA A 286 -9.59 2.80 -13.34
CA ALA A 286 -9.09 3.85 -14.22
C ALA A 286 -9.59 3.74 -15.69
N ILE A 287 -10.32 2.68 -16.04
CA ILE A 287 -10.70 2.40 -17.45
C ILE A 287 -11.50 3.55 -18.09
N ASN A 288 -12.34 4.20 -17.32
CA ASN A 288 -13.17 5.32 -17.79
C ASN A 288 -12.39 6.64 -17.98
N THR A 289 -11.09 6.64 -17.71
CA THR A 289 -10.21 7.80 -17.96
C THR A 289 -9.95 8.00 -19.44
N PHE A 290 -9.96 6.91 -20.21
CA PHE A 290 -9.73 6.93 -21.64
C PHE A 290 -11.04 6.84 -22.41
N ASP A 291 -11.01 7.34 -23.64
CA ASP A 291 -12.10 7.12 -24.59
C ASP A 291 -12.24 5.61 -24.87
N HIS A 292 -13.49 5.12 -24.78
CA HIS A 292 -13.78 3.68 -24.88
C HIS A 292 -13.31 3.10 -26.22
N ASP A 293 -13.59 3.78 -27.34
CA ASP A 293 -13.24 3.28 -28.66
C ASP A 293 -11.73 3.27 -28.87
N MET A 294 -11.01 4.27 -28.34
CA MET A 294 -9.55 4.30 -28.36
C MET A 294 -8.97 3.14 -27.56
N ALA A 295 -9.48 2.90 -26.36
CA ALA A 295 -9.01 1.82 -25.48
C ALA A 295 -9.26 0.44 -26.10
N LEU A 296 -10.46 0.23 -26.67
CA LEU A 296 -10.84 -1.01 -27.34
C LEU A 296 -9.97 -1.28 -28.60
N ASN A 297 -9.71 -0.25 -29.40
CA ASN A 297 -8.86 -0.39 -30.59
C ASN A 297 -7.42 -0.72 -30.20
N GLU A 298 -6.85 -0.06 -29.20
CA GLU A 298 -5.50 -0.34 -28.74
C GLU A 298 -5.39 -1.75 -28.11
N LEU A 299 -6.41 -2.18 -27.35
CA LEU A 299 -6.46 -3.54 -26.80
C LEU A 299 -6.48 -4.59 -27.93
N LYS A 300 -7.35 -4.43 -28.94
CA LYS A 300 -7.42 -5.37 -30.08
C LYS A 300 -6.11 -5.43 -30.85
N LYS A 301 -5.46 -4.29 -31.04
CA LYS A 301 -4.15 -4.20 -31.71
C LYS A 301 -3.08 -4.98 -30.95
N GLN A 302 -2.94 -4.73 -29.65
CA GLN A 302 -1.92 -5.40 -28.83
C GLN A 302 -2.24 -6.88 -28.62
N ALA A 303 -3.47 -7.25 -28.37
CA ALA A 303 -3.89 -8.63 -28.15
C ALA A 303 -3.68 -9.51 -29.38
N ALA A 304 -3.71 -8.96 -30.61
CA ALA A 304 -3.48 -9.71 -31.84
C ALA A 304 -2.05 -10.27 -31.94
N ASP A 305 -1.07 -9.58 -31.38
CA ASP A 305 0.34 -9.97 -31.42
C ASP A 305 0.76 -10.86 -30.21
N TRP A 306 -0.15 -11.11 -29.27
CA TRP A 306 0.17 -11.69 -27.98
C TRP A 306 -0.37 -13.11 -27.82
N SER A 307 0.37 -14.09 -28.34
CA SER A 307 0.03 -15.53 -28.25
C SER A 307 0.26 -16.17 -26.86
N PHE A 308 0.81 -15.42 -25.90
CA PHE A 308 1.23 -15.95 -24.59
C PHE A 308 0.28 -15.67 -23.44
N TYR A 309 -0.78 -14.89 -23.65
CA TYR A 309 -1.64 -14.44 -22.55
C TYR A 309 -2.90 -15.28 -22.42
N ASP A 310 -3.29 -15.47 -21.18
CA ASP A 310 -4.59 -16.04 -20.86
C ASP A 310 -5.68 -15.17 -21.50
N SER A 311 -6.37 -15.72 -22.47
CA SER A 311 -7.47 -15.04 -23.19
C SER A 311 -8.59 -14.57 -22.26
N SER A 312 -8.65 -15.08 -21.02
CA SER A 312 -9.64 -14.68 -20.02
C SER A 312 -9.54 -13.19 -19.68
N TYR A 313 -8.33 -12.65 -19.54
CA TYR A 313 -8.13 -11.22 -19.23
C TYR A 313 -8.52 -10.31 -20.39
N VAL A 314 -8.21 -10.74 -21.62
CA VAL A 314 -8.59 -9.98 -22.84
C VAL A 314 -10.12 -9.93 -22.96
N ASN A 315 -10.78 -11.08 -22.77
CA ASN A 315 -12.23 -11.15 -22.81
C ASN A 315 -12.90 -10.31 -21.73
N GLU A 316 -12.37 -10.37 -20.47
CA GLU A 316 -12.86 -9.55 -19.36
C GLU A 316 -12.82 -8.04 -19.69
N LEU A 317 -11.75 -7.56 -20.34
CA LEU A 317 -11.62 -6.16 -20.71
C LEU A 317 -12.46 -5.80 -21.94
N LEU A 318 -12.72 -6.77 -22.83
CA LEU A 318 -13.59 -6.57 -24.01
C LEU A 318 -15.07 -6.54 -23.66
N GLU A 319 -15.48 -7.18 -22.55
CA GLU A 319 -16.88 -7.21 -22.07
C GLU A 319 -17.24 -5.98 -21.24
N TYR A 320 -16.26 -5.22 -20.76
CA TYR A 320 -16.47 -4.02 -19.94
C TYR A 320 -16.78 -2.80 -20.79
#